data_60ae3f67eb4594f093fe31ea133f3b29
#
_entry.id   60ae3f67eb4594f093fe31ea133f3b29
#
_cell.length_a   1.000
_cell.length_b   1.000
_cell.length_c   1.000
_cell.angle_alpha   90.00
_cell.angle_beta   90.00
_cell.angle_gamma   90.00
#
_symmetry.space_group_name_H-M   'P 1'
#
loop_
_entity.id
_entity.type
_entity.pdbx_description
1 polymer ?
#
loop_
_entity_poly.entity_id
_entity_poly.type
_entity_poly.pdbx_seq_one_letter_code
_entity_poly.pdbx_strand_id
1 'polypeptide(L)'
;MPPLRFTDWDLPASIQSAIDSQGWEHPTEIQRESIPAGRSGKDIIGQARTGSGKTAAFGIPIIERVEAKGAPQAILLCPTRELATQVCEEIKWLQGDLGLSILPVYGGTDLEKQAAKLDNGVDIIVGTPGRVIDMTKRGHLDLASISILCLDEADRMLDMGFWPDISWIVGNMPERSQTLLFSATFPQEIIDATEEFLTNPITVMSEDLEVEVPEIDQKWIRIGRANKLWAVGRILSRMEDDDQCLIFCNTKRMVELLDERLRKHRFECSTLHGDMSQNKREKVMDGYRDTSVRILVATDVAARGLDVDGVTIVINYDLPDNPEDYVHRIGRTGRMGRSGTAWSFVGREDMLQLDRIRSTWNLTIDQTEAPELPEDMKRDPIRARMDWSESSDPFGMVRISISAGSSIIRSKLHLSDWIMENAKIKELAIGEIQISDNNTFVDIHSESAQRVLEIIERREFDGQKLEANLATR
;
A
#
# COMPACT_ATOMS: atom_id res chain seq x y z
N MET A 1 -32.66 -22.31 10.58
CA MET A 1 -33.48 -21.09 10.80
C MET A 1 -33.41 -20.26 9.50
N PRO A 2 -34.45 -19.50 9.12
CA PRO A 2 -34.32 -18.60 8.01
C PRO A 2 -33.18 -17.60 8.29
N PRO A 3 -32.47 -17.13 7.27
CA PRO A 3 -31.40 -16.16 7.47
C PRO A 3 -31.96 -14.86 8.05
N LEU A 4 -31.24 -14.28 9.01
CA LEU A 4 -31.60 -13.01 9.65
C LEU A 4 -31.69 -11.89 8.60
N ARG A 5 -32.69 -11.02 8.71
CA ARG A 5 -32.88 -9.86 7.83
C ARG A 5 -32.73 -8.56 8.63
N PHE A 6 -32.38 -7.46 7.95
CA PHE A 6 -32.35 -6.13 8.58
C PHE A 6 -33.73 -5.74 9.17
N THR A 7 -34.82 -6.16 8.55
CA THR A 7 -36.19 -5.93 9.03
C THR A 7 -36.50 -6.60 10.36
N ASP A 8 -35.70 -7.58 10.79
CA ASP A 8 -35.90 -8.28 12.07
C ASP A 8 -35.39 -7.45 13.26
N TRP A 9 -34.71 -6.34 13.04
CA TRP A 9 -34.10 -5.53 14.08
C TRP A 9 -34.94 -4.33 14.54
N ASP A 10 -36.08 -4.06 13.95
CA ASP A 10 -36.92 -2.88 14.25
C ASP A 10 -36.10 -1.58 14.19
N LEU A 11 -35.44 -1.34 13.07
CA LEU A 11 -34.66 -0.15 12.82
C LEU A 11 -35.56 1.06 12.56
N PRO A 12 -35.12 2.31 12.85
CA PRO A 12 -35.83 3.50 12.41
C PRO A 12 -36.19 3.46 10.92
N ALA A 13 -37.37 3.88 10.58
CA ALA A 13 -37.88 3.80 9.20
C ALA A 13 -36.95 4.46 8.17
N SER A 14 -36.28 5.54 8.56
CA SER A 14 -35.28 6.25 7.72
C SER A 14 -34.08 5.35 7.40
N ILE A 15 -33.53 4.69 8.40
CA ILE A 15 -32.39 3.76 8.24
C ILE A 15 -32.82 2.55 7.40
N GLN A 16 -34.00 1.96 7.72
CA GLN A 16 -34.52 0.82 6.96
C GLN A 16 -34.73 1.18 5.48
N SER A 17 -35.30 2.37 5.19
CA SER A 17 -35.49 2.84 3.83
C SER A 17 -34.14 3.05 3.09
N ALA A 18 -33.12 3.55 3.79
CA ALA A 18 -31.78 3.67 3.23
C ALA A 18 -31.21 2.29 2.86
N ILE A 19 -31.28 1.32 3.77
CA ILE A 19 -30.83 -0.07 3.56
C ILE A 19 -31.57 -0.71 2.36
N ASP A 20 -32.88 -0.57 2.30
CA ASP A 20 -33.72 -1.13 1.24
C ASP A 20 -33.38 -0.52 -0.13
N SER A 21 -33.01 0.77 -0.17
CA SER A 21 -32.61 1.45 -1.40
C SER A 21 -31.35 0.88 -2.04
N GLN A 22 -30.50 0.21 -1.25
CA GLN A 22 -29.29 -0.49 -1.72
C GLN A 22 -29.54 -1.97 -2.00
N GLY A 23 -30.75 -2.46 -1.77
CA GLY A 23 -31.09 -3.87 -1.94
C GLY A 23 -30.42 -4.78 -0.91
N TRP A 24 -30.04 -4.28 0.26
CA TRP A 24 -29.48 -5.08 1.33
C TRP A 24 -30.59 -5.83 2.06
N GLU A 25 -30.67 -7.13 1.87
CA GLU A 25 -31.66 -7.97 2.53
C GLU A 25 -31.15 -8.57 3.84
N HIS A 26 -29.91 -9.04 3.83
CA HIS A 26 -29.29 -9.77 4.92
C HIS A 26 -28.04 -9.06 5.44
N PRO A 27 -27.90 -8.92 6.76
CA PRO A 27 -26.67 -8.38 7.35
C PRO A 27 -25.49 -9.33 7.13
N THR A 28 -24.31 -8.73 6.91
CA THR A 28 -23.06 -9.46 6.95
C THR A 28 -22.79 -9.98 8.37
N GLU A 29 -21.82 -10.85 8.51
CA GLU A 29 -21.48 -11.44 9.80
C GLU A 29 -21.08 -10.36 10.82
N ILE A 30 -20.17 -9.45 10.45
CA ILE A 30 -19.78 -8.35 11.34
C ILE A 30 -20.95 -7.44 11.72
N GLN A 31 -21.89 -7.21 10.82
CA GLN A 31 -23.10 -6.44 11.09
C GLN A 31 -24.05 -7.18 12.03
N ARG A 32 -24.23 -8.49 11.81
CA ARG A 32 -25.15 -9.33 12.59
C ARG A 32 -24.84 -9.32 14.08
N GLU A 33 -23.56 -9.28 14.43
CA GLU A 33 -23.12 -9.34 15.82
C GLU A 33 -22.86 -7.94 16.41
N SER A 34 -22.28 -7.03 15.61
CA SER A 34 -21.93 -5.70 16.09
C SER A 34 -23.15 -4.78 16.27
N ILE A 35 -24.14 -4.82 15.35
CA ILE A 35 -25.28 -3.90 15.42
C ILE A 35 -26.08 -4.09 16.71
N PRO A 36 -26.53 -5.29 17.10
CA PRO A 36 -27.28 -5.47 18.35
C PRO A 36 -26.46 -5.09 19.60
N ALA A 37 -25.18 -5.42 19.60
CA ALA A 37 -24.27 -5.06 20.70
C ALA A 37 -24.08 -3.54 20.82
N GLY A 38 -23.84 -2.86 19.70
CA GLY A 38 -23.67 -1.41 19.65
C GLY A 38 -24.93 -0.65 20.05
N ARG A 39 -26.11 -1.08 19.60
CA ARG A 39 -27.41 -0.55 20.00
C ARG A 39 -27.65 -0.64 21.52
N SER A 40 -27.13 -1.72 22.15
CA SER A 40 -27.23 -1.88 23.61
C SER A 40 -26.23 -1.00 24.40
N GLY A 41 -25.40 -0.22 23.74
CA GLY A 41 -24.44 0.69 24.35
C GLY A 41 -23.15 0.02 24.84
N LYS A 42 -22.87 -1.20 24.42
CA LYS A 42 -21.63 -1.90 24.78
C LYS A 42 -20.46 -1.46 23.94
N ASP A 43 -19.29 -1.52 24.53
CA ASP A 43 -18.05 -1.38 23.76
C ASP A 43 -17.85 -2.58 22.85
N ILE A 44 -17.28 -2.35 21.66
CA ILE A 44 -17.09 -3.39 20.65
C ILE A 44 -15.62 -3.39 20.17
N ILE A 45 -15.07 -4.57 20.05
CA ILE A 45 -13.89 -4.88 19.26
C ILE A 45 -14.38 -5.67 18.04
N GLY A 46 -14.38 -5.05 16.87
CA GLY A 46 -14.80 -5.67 15.62
C GLY A 46 -13.61 -6.00 14.73
N GLN A 47 -13.32 -7.29 14.53
CA GLN A 47 -12.30 -7.72 13.60
C GLN A 47 -12.95 -8.13 12.28
N ALA A 48 -12.74 -7.31 11.26
CA ALA A 48 -13.26 -7.57 9.94
C ALA A 48 -12.50 -6.82 8.85
N ARG A 49 -12.48 -7.38 7.66
CA ARG A 49 -11.78 -6.83 6.47
C ARG A 49 -12.43 -5.58 5.92
N THR A 50 -11.69 -4.83 5.11
CA THR A 50 -12.26 -3.76 4.26
C THR A 50 -13.28 -4.38 3.30
N GLY A 51 -14.44 -3.73 3.15
CA GLY A 51 -15.53 -4.23 2.32
C GLY A 51 -16.48 -5.26 2.98
N SER A 52 -16.26 -5.63 4.24
CA SER A 52 -17.16 -6.53 4.99
C SER A 52 -18.44 -5.87 5.51
N GLY A 53 -18.62 -4.57 5.27
CA GLY A 53 -19.77 -3.80 5.76
C GLY A 53 -19.58 -3.20 7.16
N LYS A 54 -18.32 -2.97 7.60
CA LYS A 54 -17.98 -2.35 8.90
C LYS A 54 -18.67 -1.01 9.12
N THR A 55 -18.73 -0.16 8.09
CA THR A 55 -19.32 1.17 8.23
C THR A 55 -20.76 1.13 8.69
N ALA A 56 -21.59 0.21 8.17
CA ALA A 56 -22.93 0.00 8.65
C ALA A 56 -22.96 -0.65 10.04
N ALA A 57 -21.99 -1.54 10.34
CA ALA A 57 -21.90 -2.21 11.63
C ALA A 57 -21.70 -1.23 12.80
N PHE A 58 -20.89 -0.18 12.62
CA PHE A 58 -20.77 0.88 13.64
C PHE A 58 -21.71 2.07 13.38
N GLY A 59 -22.02 2.38 12.12
CA GLY A 59 -22.82 3.53 11.74
C GLY A 59 -24.26 3.45 12.23
N ILE A 60 -24.92 2.32 12.06
CA ILE A 60 -26.32 2.13 12.51
C ILE A 60 -26.45 2.39 14.02
N PRO A 61 -25.68 1.75 14.92
CA PRO A 61 -25.75 2.03 16.35
C PRO A 61 -25.46 3.48 16.72
N ILE A 62 -24.52 4.13 16.03
CA ILE A 62 -24.17 5.54 16.28
C ILE A 62 -25.35 6.46 15.90
N ILE A 63 -25.88 6.27 14.69
CA ILE A 63 -27.00 7.10 14.16
C ILE A 63 -28.24 7.00 15.06
N GLU A 64 -28.57 5.81 15.56
CA GLU A 64 -29.74 5.63 16.43
C GLU A 64 -29.59 6.30 17.80
N ARG A 65 -28.37 6.55 18.27
CA ARG A 65 -28.10 7.11 19.59
C ARG A 65 -27.84 8.62 19.58
N VAL A 66 -27.59 9.18 18.42
CA VAL A 66 -27.32 10.61 18.23
C VAL A 66 -28.61 11.34 17.90
N GLU A 67 -28.82 12.48 18.53
CA GLU A 67 -29.97 13.35 18.28
C GLU A 67 -29.54 14.57 17.48
N ALA A 68 -30.41 15.06 16.60
CA ALA A 68 -30.18 16.30 15.81
C ALA A 68 -30.25 17.52 16.72
N LYS A 69 -29.19 17.83 17.43
CA LYS A 69 -29.08 18.95 18.39
C LYS A 69 -28.14 20.05 17.93
N GLY A 70 -27.35 19.80 16.88
CA GLY A 70 -26.26 20.68 16.45
C GLY A 70 -25.09 20.76 17.46
N ALA A 71 -24.91 19.73 18.28
CA ALA A 71 -23.80 19.60 19.23
C ALA A 71 -23.13 18.23 19.06
N PRO A 72 -21.79 18.15 19.05
CA PRO A 72 -21.06 16.92 18.81
C PRO A 72 -21.36 15.85 19.89
N GLN A 73 -21.85 14.68 19.47
CA GLN A 73 -22.20 13.56 20.37
C GLN A 73 -21.39 12.32 20.03
N ALA A 74 -20.94 12.19 18.77
CA ALA A 74 -20.12 11.08 18.33
C ALA A 74 -18.93 11.56 17.50
N ILE A 75 -17.80 10.88 17.66
CA ILE A 75 -16.61 11.08 16.85
C ILE A 75 -16.10 9.75 16.30
N LEU A 76 -15.86 9.74 14.99
CA LEU A 76 -15.28 8.62 14.27
C LEU A 76 -13.90 9.02 13.79
N LEU A 77 -12.87 8.29 14.19
CA LEU A 77 -11.48 8.53 13.79
C LEU A 77 -11.07 7.54 12.72
N CYS A 78 -10.49 8.08 11.66
CA CYS A 78 -9.98 7.34 10.50
C CYS A 78 -8.51 7.70 10.26
N PRO A 79 -7.67 6.77 9.74
CA PRO A 79 -6.26 7.03 9.48
C PRO A 79 -6.02 8.04 8.36
N THR A 80 -6.91 8.10 7.37
CA THR A 80 -6.73 8.92 6.17
C THR A 80 -7.93 9.82 5.92
N ARG A 81 -7.70 10.90 5.17
CA ARG A 81 -8.74 11.86 4.77
C ARG A 81 -9.77 11.22 3.85
N GLU A 82 -9.27 10.39 2.96
CA GLU A 82 -10.07 9.66 1.96
C GLU A 82 -11.07 8.75 2.68
N LEU A 83 -10.59 7.95 3.65
CA LEU A 83 -11.47 7.11 4.45
C LEU A 83 -12.44 7.94 5.29
N ALA A 84 -12.00 9.03 5.91
CA ALA A 84 -12.87 9.92 6.66
C ALA A 84 -13.98 10.53 5.78
N THR A 85 -13.67 10.87 4.53
CA THR A 85 -14.66 11.36 3.56
C THR A 85 -15.64 10.26 3.20
N GLN A 86 -15.14 9.07 2.87
CA GLN A 86 -15.97 7.91 2.52
C GLN A 86 -16.92 7.54 3.66
N VAL A 87 -16.39 7.34 4.87
CA VAL A 87 -17.21 7.03 6.06
C VAL A 87 -18.25 8.13 6.31
N CYS A 88 -17.87 9.41 6.15
CA CYS A 88 -18.80 10.51 6.29
C CYS A 88 -19.96 10.43 5.29
N GLU A 89 -19.70 10.13 4.02
CA GLU A 89 -20.73 9.99 2.99
C GLU A 89 -21.61 8.74 3.25
N GLU A 90 -21.02 7.63 3.66
CA GLU A 90 -21.78 6.42 4.02
C GLU A 90 -22.69 6.66 5.22
N ILE A 91 -22.26 7.35 6.28
CA ILE A 91 -23.09 7.70 7.44
C ILE A 91 -24.20 8.69 7.05
N LYS A 92 -23.91 9.67 6.19
CA LYS A 92 -24.93 10.60 5.68
C LYS A 92 -26.01 9.87 4.89
N TRP A 93 -25.61 8.94 4.06
CA TRP A 93 -26.56 8.14 3.31
C TRP A 93 -27.38 7.24 4.24
N LEU A 94 -26.70 6.57 5.19
CA LEU A 94 -27.32 5.58 6.08
C LEU A 94 -28.34 6.19 7.05
N GLN A 95 -28.18 7.48 7.44
CA GLN A 95 -29.14 8.16 8.31
C GLN A 95 -30.51 8.41 7.63
N GLY A 96 -30.55 8.40 6.28
CA GLY A 96 -31.74 8.78 5.55
C GLY A 96 -32.17 10.24 5.84
N ASP A 97 -33.41 10.43 6.29
CA ASP A 97 -34.01 11.71 6.59
C ASP A 97 -34.02 12.11 8.09
N LEU A 98 -33.15 11.49 8.91
CA LEU A 98 -33.07 11.84 10.34
C LEU A 98 -32.55 13.25 10.63
N GLY A 99 -31.93 13.90 9.65
CA GLY A 99 -31.53 15.31 9.74
C GLY A 99 -30.30 15.58 10.60
N LEU A 100 -29.47 14.56 10.88
CA LEU A 100 -28.21 14.71 11.61
C LEU A 100 -27.19 15.50 10.79
N SER A 101 -26.52 16.46 11.43
CA SER A 101 -25.41 17.19 10.86
C SER A 101 -24.11 16.39 11.00
N ILE A 102 -23.54 15.93 9.89
CA ILE A 102 -22.34 15.08 9.85
C ILE A 102 -21.24 15.81 9.11
N LEU A 103 -20.08 16.02 9.76
CA LEU A 103 -18.97 16.80 9.21
C LEU A 103 -17.68 16.01 9.13
N PRO A 104 -17.00 15.96 7.95
CA PRO A 104 -15.65 15.45 7.85
C PRO A 104 -14.63 16.51 8.32
N VAL A 105 -13.71 16.12 9.22
CA VAL A 105 -12.71 16.99 9.87
C VAL A 105 -11.31 16.40 9.66
N TYR A 106 -10.59 16.88 8.64
CA TYR A 106 -9.27 16.36 8.28
C TYR A 106 -8.32 17.45 7.78
N GLY A 107 -7.02 17.20 7.86
CA GLY A 107 -5.97 18.14 7.47
C GLY A 107 -5.87 18.35 5.95
N GLY A 108 -5.17 19.43 5.52
CA GLY A 108 -4.90 19.72 4.10
C GLY A 108 -6.02 20.44 3.36
N THR A 109 -7.10 20.76 4.03
CA THR A 109 -8.17 21.64 3.56
C THR A 109 -8.20 22.90 4.39
N ASP A 110 -8.99 23.90 3.91
CA ASP A 110 -9.15 25.18 4.58
C ASP A 110 -9.69 24.99 6.00
N LEU A 111 -8.88 25.39 6.98
CA LEU A 111 -9.19 25.23 8.40
C LEU A 111 -10.38 26.10 8.80
N GLU A 112 -10.42 27.36 8.35
CA GLU A 112 -11.45 28.32 8.72
C GLU A 112 -12.83 27.89 8.23
N LYS A 113 -12.89 27.25 7.05
CA LYS A 113 -14.14 26.70 6.54
C LYS A 113 -14.65 25.52 7.35
N GLN A 114 -13.75 24.66 7.85
CA GLN A 114 -14.14 23.56 8.73
C GLN A 114 -14.56 24.10 10.12
N ALA A 115 -13.81 25.05 10.66
CA ALA A 115 -14.14 25.71 11.92
C ALA A 115 -15.54 26.35 11.87
N ALA A 116 -15.80 27.15 10.84
CA ALA A 116 -17.11 27.79 10.67
C ALA A 116 -18.27 26.76 10.57
N LYS A 117 -18.04 25.58 9.99
CA LYS A 117 -19.04 24.52 9.96
C LYS A 117 -19.25 23.88 11.34
N LEU A 118 -18.18 23.67 12.12
CA LEU A 118 -18.27 23.20 13.49
C LEU A 118 -19.04 24.19 14.37
N ASP A 119 -18.73 25.49 14.26
CA ASP A 119 -19.40 26.57 15.00
C ASP A 119 -20.90 26.71 14.65
N ASN A 120 -21.31 26.28 13.44
CA ASN A 120 -22.71 26.25 13.02
C ASN A 120 -23.53 25.06 13.58
N GLY A 121 -22.86 24.12 14.26
CA GLY A 121 -23.50 22.97 14.88
C GLY A 121 -23.36 21.69 14.04
N VAL A 122 -22.83 20.67 14.67
CA VAL A 122 -22.56 19.35 14.09
C VAL A 122 -22.89 18.29 15.14
N ASP A 123 -23.53 17.19 14.74
CA ASP A 123 -23.90 16.10 15.65
C ASP A 123 -22.89 14.96 15.64
N ILE A 124 -22.35 14.65 14.45
CA ILE A 124 -21.35 13.56 14.26
C ILE A 124 -20.13 14.13 13.53
N ILE A 125 -18.96 13.84 14.06
CA ILE A 125 -17.67 14.19 13.45
C ILE A 125 -17.01 12.94 12.91
N VAL A 126 -16.53 12.98 11.65
CA VAL A 126 -15.69 11.94 11.06
C VAL A 126 -14.34 12.57 10.73
N GLY A 127 -13.27 12.17 11.39
CA GLY A 127 -12.03 12.93 11.25
C GLY A 127 -10.73 12.12 11.32
N THR A 128 -9.63 12.81 10.97
CA THR A 128 -8.29 12.30 11.23
C THR A 128 -7.75 12.87 12.53
N PRO A 129 -7.02 12.08 13.36
CA PRO A 129 -6.62 12.47 14.71
C PRO A 129 -5.99 13.84 14.81
N GLY A 130 -4.96 14.14 14.02
CA GLY A 130 -4.24 15.40 14.08
C GLY A 130 -5.10 16.65 13.83
N ARG A 131 -6.08 16.61 12.92
CA ARG A 131 -6.99 17.75 12.66
C ARG A 131 -8.05 17.89 13.75
N VAL A 132 -8.52 16.80 14.31
CA VAL A 132 -9.43 16.81 15.46
C VAL A 132 -8.74 17.51 16.64
N ILE A 133 -7.50 17.17 16.94
CA ILE A 133 -6.69 17.84 17.98
C ILE A 133 -6.50 19.34 17.70
N ASP A 134 -6.21 19.71 16.45
CA ASP A 134 -6.01 21.11 16.06
C ASP A 134 -7.31 21.93 16.28
N MET A 135 -8.46 21.39 15.87
CA MET A 135 -9.77 22.04 16.09
C MET A 135 -10.11 22.16 17.58
N THR A 136 -9.80 21.13 18.38
CA THR A 136 -10.01 21.16 19.85
C THR A 136 -9.10 22.20 20.51
N LYS A 137 -7.81 22.23 20.20
CA LYS A 137 -6.85 23.19 20.74
C LYS A 137 -7.19 24.66 20.38
N ARG A 138 -7.86 24.88 19.25
CA ARG A 138 -8.32 26.20 18.82
C ARG A 138 -9.68 26.58 19.38
N GLY A 139 -10.36 25.68 20.10
CA GLY A 139 -11.65 25.94 20.74
C GLY A 139 -12.87 25.81 19.82
N HIS A 140 -12.72 25.28 18.59
CA HIS A 140 -13.82 25.01 17.68
C HIS A 140 -14.51 23.67 17.91
N LEU A 141 -13.90 22.79 18.70
CA LEU A 141 -14.43 21.48 19.04
C LEU A 141 -14.23 21.21 20.53
N ASP A 142 -15.33 20.92 21.22
CA ASP A 142 -15.30 20.44 22.60
C ASP A 142 -15.47 18.91 22.64
N LEU A 143 -14.40 18.21 22.99
CA LEU A 143 -14.40 16.76 23.12
C LEU A 143 -15.11 16.28 24.39
N ALA A 144 -15.25 17.16 25.41
CA ALA A 144 -15.85 16.75 26.68
C ALA A 144 -17.34 16.41 26.55
N SER A 145 -18.02 16.95 25.53
CA SER A 145 -19.44 16.69 25.28
C SER A 145 -19.70 15.41 24.48
N ILE A 146 -18.64 14.77 23.94
CA ILE A 146 -18.77 13.61 23.06
C ILE A 146 -18.85 12.33 23.87
N SER A 147 -19.94 11.56 23.64
CA SER A 147 -20.21 10.33 24.38
C SER A 147 -19.83 9.05 23.64
N ILE A 148 -19.71 9.10 22.31
CA ILE A 148 -19.43 7.92 21.48
C ILE A 148 -18.12 8.14 20.70
N LEU A 149 -17.19 7.18 20.83
CA LEU A 149 -15.96 7.10 20.05
C LEU A 149 -16.02 5.89 19.13
N CYS A 150 -15.70 6.07 17.85
CA CYS A 150 -15.43 4.98 16.93
C CYS A 150 -14.01 5.13 16.34
N LEU A 151 -13.26 4.03 16.33
CA LEU A 151 -11.96 3.94 15.68
C LEU A 151 -12.10 2.96 14.50
N ASP A 152 -11.93 3.44 13.28
CA ASP A 152 -11.93 2.59 12.09
C ASP A 152 -10.52 2.47 11.49
N GLU A 153 -10.14 1.26 11.11
CA GLU A 153 -8.78 0.87 10.71
C GLU A 153 -7.74 1.23 11.80
N ALA A 154 -7.97 0.75 13.04
CA ALA A 154 -7.12 1.06 14.19
C ALA A 154 -5.67 0.59 14.02
N ASP A 155 -5.45 -0.61 13.44
CA ASP A 155 -4.14 -1.14 13.05
C ASP A 155 -3.36 -0.12 12.20
N ARG A 156 -4.03 0.47 11.29
CA ARG A 156 -3.47 1.45 10.38
C ARG A 156 -3.14 2.78 11.05
N MET A 157 -3.96 3.20 12.01
CA MET A 157 -3.66 4.38 12.83
C MET A 157 -2.43 4.13 13.70
N LEU A 158 -2.23 2.90 14.17
CA LEU A 158 -1.02 2.49 14.88
C LEU A 158 0.22 2.58 13.97
N ASP A 159 0.17 1.96 12.78
CA ASP A 159 1.26 1.97 11.79
C ASP A 159 1.68 3.40 11.40
N MET A 160 0.73 4.31 11.34
CA MET A 160 0.98 5.73 11.04
C MET A 160 1.45 6.54 12.23
N GLY A 161 1.59 5.93 13.41
CA GLY A 161 2.05 6.58 14.62
C GLY A 161 1.02 7.53 15.26
N PHE A 162 -0.28 7.37 14.96
CA PHE A 162 -1.35 8.21 15.52
C PHE A 162 -1.80 7.78 16.91
N TRP A 163 -1.21 6.73 17.48
CA TRP A 163 -1.65 6.24 18.77
C TRP A 163 -1.53 7.29 19.90
N PRO A 164 -0.45 8.10 20.01
CA PRO A 164 -0.39 9.19 20.99
C PRO A 164 -1.50 10.24 20.78
N ASP A 165 -1.88 10.51 19.53
CA ASP A 165 -2.96 11.44 19.19
C ASP A 165 -4.32 10.90 19.63
N ILE A 166 -4.57 9.59 19.40
CA ILE A 166 -5.78 8.90 19.83
C ILE A 166 -5.88 8.92 21.36
N SER A 167 -4.81 8.56 22.07
CA SER A 167 -4.76 8.59 23.52
C SER A 167 -5.05 10.00 24.08
N TRP A 168 -4.52 11.03 23.41
CA TRP A 168 -4.81 12.41 23.80
C TRP A 168 -6.30 12.76 23.62
N ILE A 169 -6.92 12.36 22.46
CA ILE A 169 -8.35 12.58 22.21
C ILE A 169 -9.19 11.87 23.27
N VAL A 170 -8.92 10.58 23.51
CA VAL A 170 -9.61 9.76 24.52
C VAL A 170 -9.52 10.38 25.91
N GLY A 171 -8.33 10.86 26.30
CA GLY A 171 -8.11 11.52 27.58
C GLY A 171 -8.90 12.84 27.76
N ASN A 172 -9.37 13.43 26.65
CA ASN A 172 -10.21 14.65 26.66
C ASN A 172 -11.71 14.36 26.48
N MET A 173 -12.14 13.09 26.59
CA MET A 173 -13.53 12.64 26.47
C MET A 173 -14.03 12.02 27.78
N PRO A 174 -14.19 12.78 28.88
CA PRO A 174 -14.55 12.24 30.20
C PRO A 174 -15.96 11.62 30.25
N GLU A 175 -16.89 12.12 29.41
CA GLU A 175 -18.28 11.65 29.35
C GLU A 175 -18.46 10.48 28.34
N ARG A 176 -17.37 9.91 27.82
CA ARG A 176 -17.46 8.82 26.88
C ARG A 176 -18.13 7.60 27.51
N SER A 177 -19.24 7.20 26.91
CA SER A 177 -20.09 6.09 27.36
C SER A 177 -19.98 4.85 26.49
N GLN A 178 -19.38 4.96 25.28
CA GLN A 178 -19.21 3.85 24.36
C GLN A 178 -17.99 4.04 23.47
N THR A 179 -17.25 2.95 23.26
CA THR A 179 -16.16 2.87 22.30
C THR A 179 -16.38 1.71 21.34
N LEU A 180 -16.31 2.01 20.03
CA LEU A 180 -16.43 1.05 18.96
C LEU A 180 -15.07 1.02 18.23
N LEU A 181 -14.37 -0.10 18.26
CA LEU A 181 -13.05 -0.25 17.64
C LEU A 181 -13.13 -1.30 16.55
N PHE A 182 -12.83 -0.90 15.32
CA PHE A 182 -12.83 -1.77 14.16
C PHE A 182 -11.44 -1.79 13.53
N SER A 183 -10.94 -3.00 13.24
CA SER A 183 -9.64 -3.22 12.62
C SER A 183 -9.64 -4.48 11.77
N ALA A 184 -8.75 -4.59 10.81
CA ALA A 184 -8.52 -5.84 10.09
C ALA A 184 -7.64 -6.78 10.92
N THR A 185 -6.67 -6.22 11.65
CA THR A 185 -5.72 -6.96 12.49
C THR A 185 -5.66 -6.39 13.90
N PHE A 186 -5.26 -7.24 14.85
CA PHE A 186 -5.11 -6.89 16.26
C PHE A 186 -3.72 -7.31 16.75
N PRO A 187 -2.65 -6.58 16.37
CA PRO A 187 -1.35 -6.79 16.97
C PRO A 187 -1.38 -6.52 18.48
N GLN A 188 -0.42 -7.08 19.22
CA GLN A 188 -0.42 -7.01 20.69
C GLN A 188 -0.44 -5.56 21.20
N GLU A 189 0.20 -4.64 20.46
CA GLU A 189 0.23 -3.22 20.79
C GLU A 189 -1.16 -2.58 20.78
N ILE A 190 -2.05 -2.99 19.87
CA ILE A 190 -3.45 -2.52 19.86
C ILE A 190 -4.21 -3.14 21.02
N ILE A 191 -4.02 -4.43 21.28
CA ILE A 191 -4.69 -5.12 22.38
C ILE A 191 -4.34 -4.44 23.70
N ASP A 192 -3.05 -4.23 23.98
CA ASP A 192 -2.57 -3.60 25.21
C ASP A 192 -3.13 -2.17 25.37
N ALA A 193 -3.14 -1.43 24.27
CA ALA A 193 -3.62 -0.06 24.28
C ALA A 193 -5.15 0.04 24.39
N THR A 194 -5.91 -0.95 23.87
CA THR A 194 -7.37 -0.97 23.99
C THR A 194 -7.86 -1.27 25.39
N GLU A 195 -7.07 -1.95 26.22
CA GLU A 195 -7.39 -2.17 27.63
C GLU A 195 -7.58 -0.85 28.40
N GLU A 196 -6.93 0.22 27.97
CA GLU A 196 -7.09 1.57 28.55
C GLU A 196 -8.40 2.26 28.10
N PHE A 197 -8.95 1.90 26.94
CA PHE A 197 -10.04 2.65 26.30
C PHE A 197 -11.37 1.95 26.36
N LEU A 198 -11.40 0.63 26.52
CA LEU A 198 -12.61 -0.18 26.43
C LEU A 198 -13.03 -0.73 27.80
N THR A 199 -14.33 -0.75 28.02
CA THR A 199 -14.91 -1.30 29.23
C THR A 199 -15.74 -2.54 28.94
N ASN A 200 -15.24 -3.72 29.28
CA ASN A 200 -15.88 -5.01 29.03
C ASN A 200 -16.42 -5.15 27.59
N PRO A 201 -15.56 -4.99 26.58
CA PRO A 201 -15.99 -4.99 25.19
C PRO A 201 -16.53 -6.37 24.76
N ILE A 202 -17.46 -6.34 23.82
CA ILE A 202 -17.82 -7.53 23.04
C ILE A 202 -16.83 -7.63 21.89
N THR A 203 -16.14 -8.76 21.80
CA THR A 203 -15.29 -9.06 20.65
C THR A 203 -16.10 -9.80 19.60
N VAL A 204 -16.18 -9.20 18.41
CA VAL A 204 -16.79 -9.76 17.21
C VAL A 204 -15.69 -10.05 16.22
N MET A 205 -15.52 -11.30 15.89
CA MET A 205 -14.55 -11.75 14.89
C MET A 205 -15.31 -12.34 13.72
N SER A 206 -15.17 -11.78 12.53
CA SER A 206 -15.74 -12.41 11.34
C SER A 206 -14.99 -13.71 11.05
N GLU A 207 -15.72 -14.81 10.86
CA GLU A 207 -15.13 -16.11 10.48
C GLU A 207 -14.47 -16.04 9.09
N ASP A 208 -14.91 -15.10 8.26
CA ASP A 208 -14.29 -14.77 6.96
C ASP A 208 -12.91 -14.07 7.09
N LEU A 209 -12.19 -14.28 8.20
CA LEU A 209 -10.77 -13.91 8.34
C LEU A 209 -9.86 -14.81 7.48
N GLU A 210 -10.32 -15.97 7.05
CA GLU A 210 -9.70 -16.64 5.91
C GLU A 210 -9.82 -15.67 4.73
N VAL A 211 -8.68 -15.11 4.36
CA VAL A 211 -8.56 -14.27 3.18
C VAL A 211 -9.08 -15.12 2.01
N GLU A 212 -10.39 -15.01 1.67
CA GLU A 212 -10.73 -15.20 0.28
C GLU A 212 -9.93 -14.15 -0.46
N VAL A 213 -8.69 -14.51 -0.75
CA VAL A 213 -7.93 -13.78 -1.76
C VAL A 213 -8.82 -13.93 -2.99
N PRO A 214 -9.44 -12.84 -3.50
CA PRO A 214 -10.22 -12.94 -4.73
C PRO A 214 -9.40 -13.78 -5.70
N GLU A 215 -10.01 -14.44 -6.66
CA GLU A 215 -9.27 -15.20 -7.69
C GLU A 215 -8.31 -14.25 -8.41
N ILE A 216 -7.25 -13.86 -7.69
CA ILE A 216 -6.18 -13.01 -8.18
C ILE A 216 -5.07 -13.95 -8.63
N ASP A 217 -4.74 -13.87 -9.89
CA ASP A 217 -3.59 -14.55 -10.45
C ASP A 217 -2.31 -13.88 -9.93
N GLN A 218 -1.70 -14.48 -8.88
CA GLN A 218 -0.55 -13.93 -8.18
C GLN A 218 0.74 -14.50 -8.76
N LYS A 219 1.56 -13.60 -9.29
CA LYS A 219 2.84 -13.93 -9.94
C LYS A 219 3.99 -13.16 -9.32
N TRP A 220 5.15 -13.80 -9.27
CA TRP A 220 6.37 -13.09 -8.96
C TRP A 220 7.45 -13.36 -10.00
N ILE A 221 8.26 -12.33 -10.27
CA ILE A 221 9.36 -12.37 -11.22
C ILE A 221 10.65 -12.20 -10.42
N ARG A 222 11.57 -13.19 -10.56
CA ARG A 222 12.92 -13.03 -10.04
C ARG A 222 13.68 -12.04 -10.91
N ILE A 223 14.00 -10.87 -10.37
CA ILE A 223 14.55 -9.79 -11.16
C ILE A 223 15.38 -8.82 -10.32
N GLY A 224 16.56 -8.48 -10.79
CA GLY A 224 17.38 -7.47 -10.15
C GLY A 224 16.89 -6.04 -10.43
N ARG A 225 17.30 -5.11 -9.57
CA ARG A 225 16.84 -3.70 -9.60
C ARG A 225 17.01 -3.02 -10.97
N ALA A 226 18.07 -3.37 -11.73
CA ALA A 226 18.36 -2.76 -13.03
C ALA A 226 17.30 -3.05 -14.09
N ASN A 227 16.58 -4.16 -13.95
CA ASN A 227 15.61 -4.63 -14.94
C ASN A 227 14.15 -4.52 -14.49
N LYS A 228 13.86 -4.10 -13.25
CA LYS A 228 12.46 -3.91 -12.79
C LYS A 228 11.67 -3.00 -13.76
N LEU A 229 12.28 -1.90 -14.22
CA LEU A 229 11.63 -0.99 -15.18
C LEU A 229 11.33 -1.65 -16.53
N TRP A 230 12.23 -2.51 -17.03
CA TRP A 230 12.00 -3.30 -18.24
C TRP A 230 10.80 -4.24 -18.10
N ALA A 231 10.70 -4.95 -16.97
CA ALA A 231 9.57 -5.84 -16.70
C ALA A 231 8.24 -5.07 -16.59
N VAL A 232 8.24 -3.88 -15.93
CA VAL A 232 7.08 -2.98 -15.95
C VAL A 232 6.67 -2.67 -17.38
N GLY A 233 7.63 -2.25 -18.22
CA GLY A 233 7.35 -1.91 -19.62
C GLY A 233 6.70 -3.06 -20.39
N ARG A 234 7.12 -4.29 -20.17
CA ARG A 234 6.52 -5.48 -20.79
C ARG A 234 5.10 -5.75 -20.30
N ILE A 235 4.85 -5.64 -18.99
CA ILE A 235 3.50 -5.83 -18.42
C ILE A 235 2.57 -4.74 -18.97
N LEU A 236 2.98 -3.48 -18.92
CA LEU A 236 2.16 -2.35 -19.40
C LEU A 236 1.89 -2.42 -20.92
N SER A 237 2.82 -2.99 -21.71
CA SER A 237 2.62 -3.15 -23.16
C SER A 237 1.56 -4.19 -23.51
N ARG A 238 1.12 -5.00 -22.55
CA ARG A 238 0.05 -5.99 -22.75
C ARG A 238 -1.30 -5.55 -22.23
N MET A 239 -1.39 -4.35 -21.66
CA MET A 239 -2.65 -3.80 -21.19
C MET A 239 -3.65 -3.61 -22.34
N GLU A 240 -4.85 -4.11 -22.14
CA GLU A 240 -5.99 -3.87 -23.03
C GLU A 240 -6.60 -2.48 -22.77
N ASP A 241 -7.54 -2.05 -23.61
CA ASP A 241 -8.09 -0.68 -23.53
C ASP A 241 -8.89 -0.41 -22.25
N ASP A 242 -9.45 -1.43 -21.62
CA ASP A 242 -10.21 -1.37 -20.38
C ASP A 242 -9.39 -1.71 -19.12
N ASP A 243 -8.09 -2.02 -19.28
CA ASP A 243 -7.22 -2.32 -18.15
C ASP A 243 -6.79 -1.07 -17.39
N GLN A 244 -6.77 -1.18 -16.06
CA GLN A 244 -6.18 -0.23 -15.14
C GLN A 244 -5.07 -0.89 -14.32
N CYS A 245 -3.93 -0.22 -14.23
CA CYS A 245 -2.76 -0.70 -13.50
C CYS A 245 -2.43 0.19 -12.31
N LEU A 246 -2.24 -0.43 -11.14
CA LEU A 246 -1.76 0.22 -9.93
C LEU A 246 -0.38 -0.33 -9.56
N ILE A 247 0.64 0.54 -9.54
CA ILE A 247 2.03 0.19 -9.27
C ILE A 247 2.42 0.70 -7.88
N PHE A 248 2.80 -0.19 -6.99
CA PHE A 248 3.22 0.12 -5.64
C PHE A 248 4.73 0.25 -5.51
N CYS A 249 5.18 1.35 -4.90
CA CYS A 249 6.55 1.59 -4.50
C CYS A 249 6.62 1.92 -3.00
N ASN A 250 7.66 1.47 -2.30
CA ASN A 250 7.81 1.72 -0.85
C ASN A 250 8.12 3.17 -0.50
N THR A 251 8.65 3.97 -1.44
CA THR A 251 9.03 5.35 -1.17
C THR A 251 8.49 6.34 -2.21
N LYS A 252 8.15 7.57 -1.75
CA LYS A 252 7.75 8.68 -2.64
C LYS A 252 8.79 8.99 -3.72
N ARG A 253 10.09 8.92 -3.36
CA ARG A 253 11.18 9.14 -4.31
C ARG A 253 11.18 8.11 -5.43
N MET A 254 10.85 6.85 -5.12
CA MET A 254 10.74 5.82 -6.14
C MET A 254 9.51 6.03 -7.03
N VAL A 255 8.39 6.48 -6.46
CA VAL A 255 7.17 6.85 -7.21
C VAL A 255 7.50 7.93 -8.25
N GLU A 256 8.13 9.03 -7.84
CA GLU A 256 8.52 10.13 -8.75
C GLU A 256 9.51 9.68 -9.82
N LEU A 257 10.52 8.89 -9.43
CA LEU A 257 11.53 8.36 -10.35
C LEU A 257 10.92 7.40 -11.38
N LEU A 258 9.99 6.55 -10.95
CA LEU A 258 9.33 5.59 -11.83
C LEU A 258 8.42 6.31 -12.82
N ASP A 259 7.63 7.30 -12.38
CA ASP A 259 6.82 8.15 -13.25
C ASP A 259 7.68 8.83 -14.31
N GLU A 260 8.77 9.52 -13.91
CA GLU A 260 9.69 10.19 -14.86
C GLU A 260 10.21 9.21 -15.92
N ARG A 261 10.60 8.01 -15.50
CA ARG A 261 11.15 7.00 -16.41
C ARG A 261 10.08 6.40 -17.34
N LEU A 262 8.89 6.10 -16.82
CA LEU A 262 7.79 5.59 -17.63
C LEU A 262 7.35 6.59 -18.69
N ARG A 263 7.23 7.88 -18.34
CA ARG A 263 6.92 8.95 -19.30
C ARG A 263 7.99 9.11 -20.41
N LYS A 264 9.28 8.96 -20.08
CA LYS A 264 10.35 8.92 -21.08
C LYS A 264 10.17 7.81 -22.11
N HIS A 265 9.52 6.73 -21.73
CA HIS A 265 9.20 5.59 -22.59
C HIS A 265 7.76 5.63 -23.13
N ARG A 266 7.09 6.79 -23.04
CA ARG A 266 5.75 7.06 -23.59
C ARG A 266 4.62 6.30 -22.90
N PHE A 267 4.81 5.85 -21.66
CA PHE A 267 3.72 5.40 -20.81
C PHE A 267 3.13 6.60 -20.07
N GLU A 268 1.85 6.89 -20.32
CA GLU A 268 1.14 7.93 -19.59
C GLU A 268 0.72 7.39 -18.23
N CYS A 269 1.26 7.96 -17.16
CA CYS A 269 0.96 7.57 -15.80
C CYS A 269 0.76 8.80 -14.91
N SER A 270 0.11 8.59 -13.78
CA SER A 270 -0.02 9.57 -12.72
C SER A 270 0.56 9.04 -11.43
N THR A 271 0.91 9.95 -10.51
CA THR A 271 1.51 9.58 -9.23
C THR A 271 0.56 9.88 -8.08
N LEU A 272 0.69 9.11 -6.99
CA LEU A 272 -0.01 9.34 -5.75
C LEU A 272 0.90 9.08 -4.54
N HIS A 273 1.25 10.14 -3.80
CA HIS A 273 2.11 10.06 -2.61
C HIS A 273 1.80 11.18 -1.61
N GLY A 274 2.29 11.05 -0.38
CA GLY A 274 1.92 11.90 0.76
C GLY A 274 2.21 13.40 0.59
N ASP A 275 3.21 13.79 -0.20
CA ASP A 275 3.59 15.22 -0.38
C ASP A 275 2.69 15.95 -1.40
N MET A 276 1.77 15.28 -2.04
CA MET A 276 0.85 15.91 -2.99
C MET A 276 -0.19 16.77 -2.27
N SER A 277 -0.50 17.94 -2.86
CA SER A 277 -1.64 18.73 -2.38
C SER A 277 -2.96 17.99 -2.60
N GLN A 278 -3.93 18.22 -1.71
CA GLN A 278 -5.24 17.54 -1.76
C GLN A 278 -5.92 17.71 -3.11
N ASN A 279 -5.94 18.92 -3.67
CA ASN A 279 -6.55 19.19 -4.99
C ASN A 279 -5.88 18.37 -6.13
N LYS A 280 -4.56 18.10 -6.03
CA LYS A 280 -3.89 17.26 -7.02
C LYS A 280 -4.26 15.80 -6.84
N ARG A 281 -4.35 15.33 -5.58
CA ARG A 281 -4.77 13.96 -5.27
C ARG A 281 -6.18 13.69 -5.79
N GLU A 282 -7.13 14.57 -5.49
CA GLU A 282 -8.52 14.47 -5.96
C GLU A 282 -8.59 14.39 -7.49
N LYS A 283 -7.89 15.29 -8.21
CA LYS A 283 -7.84 15.24 -9.67
C LYS A 283 -7.27 13.93 -10.23
N VAL A 284 -6.20 13.40 -9.62
CA VAL A 284 -5.62 12.12 -10.04
C VAL A 284 -6.60 11.00 -9.77
N MET A 285 -7.27 11.02 -8.63
CA MET A 285 -8.27 10.02 -8.27
C MET A 285 -9.50 10.05 -9.15
N ASP A 286 -10.00 11.24 -9.46
CA ASP A 286 -11.12 11.40 -10.39
C ASP A 286 -10.73 10.87 -11.78
N GLY A 287 -9.54 11.24 -12.28
CA GLY A 287 -9.03 10.72 -13.55
C GLY A 287 -8.79 9.21 -13.54
N TYR A 288 -8.48 8.62 -12.38
CA TYR A 288 -8.33 7.17 -12.27
C TYR A 288 -9.69 6.45 -12.20
N ARG A 289 -10.70 7.04 -11.55
CA ARG A 289 -12.08 6.51 -11.52
C ARG A 289 -12.77 6.59 -12.88
N ASP A 290 -12.59 7.69 -13.61
CA ASP A 290 -13.18 7.88 -14.95
C ASP A 290 -12.36 7.24 -16.08
N THR A 291 -11.29 6.50 -15.75
CA THR A 291 -10.39 5.80 -16.66
C THR A 291 -9.55 6.68 -17.59
N SER A 292 -9.58 8.00 -17.44
CA SER A 292 -8.69 8.92 -18.17
C SER A 292 -7.22 8.77 -17.75
N VAL A 293 -6.99 8.28 -16.52
CA VAL A 293 -5.69 7.81 -16.02
C VAL A 293 -5.77 6.29 -15.89
N ARG A 294 -4.98 5.56 -16.67
CA ARG A 294 -4.98 4.09 -16.65
C ARG A 294 -3.84 3.47 -15.85
N ILE A 295 -2.77 4.21 -15.63
CA ILE A 295 -1.59 3.76 -14.88
C ILE A 295 -1.37 4.72 -13.71
N LEU A 296 -1.45 4.19 -12.49
CA LEU A 296 -1.20 4.94 -11.27
C LEU A 296 0.02 4.36 -10.54
N VAL A 297 0.99 5.21 -10.20
CA VAL A 297 2.15 4.84 -9.39
C VAL A 297 1.98 5.44 -8.00
N ALA A 298 1.98 4.62 -6.96
CA ALA A 298 1.62 5.07 -5.63
C ALA A 298 2.49 4.47 -4.52
N THR A 299 2.50 5.17 -3.36
CA THR A 299 2.95 4.57 -2.09
C THR A 299 1.75 3.96 -1.36
N ASP A 300 2.01 3.00 -0.45
CA ASP A 300 0.98 2.38 0.37
C ASP A 300 0.10 3.40 1.08
N VAL A 301 0.73 4.32 1.81
CA VAL A 301 0.02 5.35 2.59
C VAL A 301 -0.93 6.18 1.71
N ALA A 302 -0.55 6.45 0.48
CA ALA A 302 -1.37 7.25 -0.43
C ALA A 302 -2.44 6.43 -1.16
N ALA A 303 -2.16 5.16 -1.45
CA ALA A 303 -3.08 4.25 -2.14
C ALA A 303 -4.07 3.55 -1.21
N ARG A 304 -3.80 3.56 0.08
CA ARG A 304 -4.69 3.02 1.10
C ARG A 304 -5.98 3.87 1.20
N GLY A 305 -7.11 3.22 1.39
CA GLY A 305 -8.43 3.88 1.45
C GLY A 305 -8.91 4.41 0.11
N LEU A 306 -8.23 4.09 -0.99
CA LEU A 306 -8.75 4.35 -2.33
C LEU A 306 -9.90 3.39 -2.60
N ASP A 307 -11.08 3.94 -2.70
CA ASP A 307 -12.23 3.25 -3.27
C ASP A 307 -12.05 3.29 -4.79
N VAL A 308 -11.35 2.29 -5.31
CA VAL A 308 -11.11 2.13 -6.74
C VAL A 308 -11.50 0.72 -7.12
N ASP A 309 -12.71 0.62 -7.64
CA ASP A 309 -13.21 -0.58 -8.26
C ASP A 309 -12.81 -0.56 -9.74
N GLY A 310 -12.13 -1.59 -10.20
CA GLY A 310 -11.77 -1.70 -11.62
C GLY A 310 -10.28 -1.88 -11.91
N VAL A 311 -9.41 -1.90 -10.89
CA VAL A 311 -8.00 -2.26 -11.09
C VAL A 311 -7.92 -3.70 -11.56
N THR A 312 -7.34 -3.93 -12.74
CA THR A 312 -7.15 -5.26 -13.31
C THR A 312 -5.74 -5.78 -13.05
N ILE A 313 -4.76 -4.86 -12.91
CA ILE A 313 -3.35 -5.20 -12.75
C ILE A 313 -2.78 -4.46 -11.53
N VAL A 314 -2.22 -5.21 -10.60
CA VAL A 314 -1.41 -4.68 -9.50
C VAL A 314 0.05 -5.06 -9.72
N ILE A 315 0.97 -4.10 -9.58
CA ILE A 315 2.41 -4.37 -9.64
C ILE A 315 3.04 -3.94 -8.31
N ASN A 316 3.58 -4.87 -7.55
CA ASN A 316 4.48 -4.60 -6.45
C ASN A 316 5.89 -4.37 -7.02
N TYR A 317 6.21 -3.12 -7.40
CA TYR A 317 7.54 -2.73 -7.87
C TYR A 317 8.60 -2.97 -6.79
N ASP A 318 8.23 -2.69 -5.54
CA ASP A 318 8.92 -3.09 -4.34
C ASP A 318 7.98 -3.94 -3.49
N LEU A 319 8.48 -5.05 -2.92
CA LEU A 319 7.70 -5.81 -1.94
C LEU A 319 7.46 -4.93 -0.70
N PRO A 320 6.28 -5.01 -0.09
CA PRO A 320 6.02 -4.29 1.15
C PRO A 320 6.81 -4.88 2.31
N ASP A 321 7.19 -4.03 3.27
CA ASP A 321 7.92 -4.46 4.47
C ASP A 321 7.04 -5.33 5.39
N ASN A 322 5.73 -5.06 5.42
CA ASN A 322 4.75 -5.82 6.20
C ASN A 322 3.94 -6.76 5.29
N PRO A 323 3.82 -8.07 5.63
CA PRO A 323 2.99 -9.02 4.89
C PRO A 323 1.53 -8.60 4.72
N GLU A 324 0.97 -7.87 5.68
CA GLU A 324 -0.41 -7.36 5.63
C GLU A 324 -0.61 -6.38 4.48
N ASP A 325 0.38 -5.50 4.24
CA ASP A 325 0.32 -4.57 3.13
C ASP A 325 0.26 -5.25 1.77
N TYR A 326 0.88 -6.44 1.65
CA TYR A 326 0.80 -7.23 0.42
C TYR A 326 -0.65 -7.57 0.07
N VAL A 327 -1.41 -8.08 1.02
CA VAL A 327 -2.82 -8.43 0.83
C VAL A 327 -3.66 -7.19 0.56
N HIS A 328 -3.40 -6.09 1.25
CA HIS A 328 -4.07 -4.81 1.00
C HIS A 328 -3.80 -4.25 -0.40
N ARG A 329 -2.57 -4.44 -0.94
CA ARG A 329 -2.20 -4.03 -2.29
C ARG A 329 -2.92 -4.88 -3.34
N ILE A 330 -2.79 -6.20 -3.25
CA ILE A 330 -3.42 -7.09 -4.24
C ILE A 330 -4.94 -7.05 -4.17
N GLY A 331 -5.52 -6.83 -3.00
CA GLY A 331 -6.96 -6.64 -2.81
C GLY A 331 -7.54 -5.37 -3.46
N ARG A 332 -6.74 -4.57 -4.19
CA ARG A 332 -7.25 -3.53 -5.08
C ARG A 332 -7.73 -4.09 -6.41
N THR A 333 -7.35 -5.30 -6.77
CA THR A 333 -7.84 -6.02 -7.95
C THR A 333 -8.71 -7.22 -7.56
N GLY A 334 -9.30 -7.89 -8.53
CA GLY A 334 -10.16 -9.06 -8.30
C GLY A 334 -11.51 -8.75 -7.64
N ARG A 335 -12.03 -7.52 -7.77
CA ARG A 335 -13.32 -7.10 -7.20
C ARG A 335 -14.45 -7.17 -8.22
N MET A 336 -15.69 -7.22 -7.72
CA MET A 336 -16.93 -7.20 -8.54
C MET A 336 -16.99 -8.28 -9.61
N GLY A 337 -16.42 -9.48 -9.36
CA GLY A 337 -16.44 -10.61 -10.31
C GLY A 337 -15.49 -10.44 -11.49
N ARG A 338 -14.58 -9.47 -11.48
CA ARG A 338 -13.49 -9.33 -12.46
C ARG A 338 -12.27 -10.12 -11.99
N SER A 339 -11.62 -10.84 -12.91
CA SER A 339 -10.32 -11.45 -12.67
C SER A 339 -9.25 -10.37 -12.54
N GLY A 340 -8.32 -10.54 -11.61
CA GLY A 340 -7.21 -9.64 -11.39
C GLY A 340 -5.86 -10.33 -11.46
N THR A 341 -4.82 -9.61 -11.85
CA THR A 341 -3.44 -10.11 -11.84
C THR A 341 -2.56 -9.26 -10.96
N ALA A 342 -1.81 -9.91 -10.06
CA ALA A 342 -0.83 -9.26 -9.19
C ALA A 342 0.59 -9.73 -9.54
N TRP A 343 1.46 -8.79 -9.89
CA TRP A 343 2.87 -9.03 -10.20
C TRP A 343 3.76 -8.53 -9.08
N SER A 344 4.74 -9.30 -8.66
CA SER A 344 5.71 -8.91 -7.63
C SER A 344 7.13 -9.05 -8.16
N PHE A 345 7.93 -7.99 -8.04
CA PHE A 345 9.33 -8.00 -8.45
C PHE A 345 10.22 -8.32 -7.26
N VAL A 346 10.89 -9.44 -7.33
CA VAL A 346 11.64 -10.02 -6.22
C VAL A 346 13.11 -10.14 -6.61
N GLY A 347 13.97 -9.36 -5.97
CA GLY A 347 15.40 -9.51 -6.04
C GLY A 347 15.91 -10.57 -5.06
N ARG A 348 17.20 -10.81 -5.08
CA ARG A 348 17.84 -11.76 -4.17
C ARG A 348 17.65 -11.39 -2.70
N GLU A 349 17.73 -10.10 -2.40
CA GLU A 349 17.50 -9.53 -1.07
C GLU A 349 16.06 -9.64 -0.58
N ASP A 350 15.10 -9.72 -1.51
CA ASP A 350 13.65 -9.71 -1.20
C ASP A 350 13.09 -11.11 -0.91
N MET A 351 13.88 -12.19 -1.10
CA MET A 351 13.40 -13.58 -0.98
C MET A 351 12.86 -13.92 0.40
N LEU A 352 13.53 -13.48 1.47
CA LEU A 352 13.04 -13.68 2.83
C LEU A 352 11.70 -12.99 3.09
N GLN A 353 11.49 -11.83 2.47
CA GLN A 353 10.24 -11.09 2.57
C GLN A 353 9.12 -11.79 1.83
N LEU A 354 9.39 -12.31 0.63
CA LEU A 354 8.44 -13.13 -0.13
C LEU A 354 8.00 -14.38 0.67
N ASP A 355 8.96 -15.06 1.30
CA ASP A 355 8.67 -16.25 2.12
C ASP A 355 7.83 -15.90 3.36
N ARG A 356 8.07 -14.75 3.99
CA ARG A 356 7.23 -14.25 5.09
C ARG A 356 5.80 -13.98 4.61
N ILE A 357 5.62 -13.29 3.48
CA ILE A 357 4.31 -13.00 2.90
C ILE A 357 3.56 -14.31 2.63
N ARG A 358 4.21 -15.29 1.99
CA ARG A 358 3.62 -16.59 1.70
C ARG A 358 3.20 -17.34 2.96
N SER A 359 4.06 -17.39 3.96
CA SER A 359 3.80 -18.15 5.19
C SER A 359 2.73 -17.50 6.08
N THR A 360 2.70 -16.16 6.17
CA THR A 360 1.73 -15.44 6.99
C THR A 360 0.29 -15.65 6.51
N TRP A 361 0.09 -15.69 5.19
CA TRP A 361 -1.24 -15.74 4.59
C TRP A 361 -1.54 -17.04 3.84
N ASN A 362 -0.68 -18.04 3.95
CA ASN A 362 -0.77 -19.32 3.22
C ASN A 362 -1.03 -19.12 1.71
N LEU A 363 -0.29 -18.17 1.08
CA LEU A 363 -0.51 -17.78 -0.30
C LEU A 363 0.31 -18.65 -1.25
N THR A 364 -0.32 -18.99 -2.38
CA THR A 364 0.39 -19.51 -3.55
C THR A 364 0.66 -18.35 -4.50
N ILE A 365 1.95 -18.01 -4.68
CA ILE A 365 2.40 -16.98 -5.60
C ILE A 365 3.34 -17.66 -6.60
N ASP A 366 2.95 -17.71 -7.86
CA ASP A 366 3.67 -18.48 -8.87
C ASP A 366 4.89 -17.74 -9.39
N GLN A 367 6.04 -18.44 -9.46
CA GLN A 367 7.21 -17.89 -10.10
C GLN A 367 7.03 -17.92 -11.62
N THR A 368 7.29 -16.79 -12.26
CA THR A 368 7.22 -16.66 -13.71
C THR A 368 8.28 -15.71 -14.24
N GLU A 369 8.40 -15.63 -15.55
CA GLU A 369 9.20 -14.62 -16.22
C GLU A 369 8.35 -13.41 -16.62
N ALA A 370 9.01 -12.31 -16.99
CA ALA A 370 8.31 -11.16 -17.56
C ALA A 370 7.56 -11.59 -18.83
N PRO A 371 6.32 -11.12 -19.05
CA PRO A 371 5.52 -11.57 -20.18
C PRO A 371 6.22 -11.27 -21.52
N GLU A 372 5.96 -12.10 -22.50
CA GLU A 372 6.42 -11.84 -23.88
C GLU A 372 5.80 -10.55 -24.42
N LEU A 373 6.46 -9.94 -25.37
CA LEU A 373 5.90 -8.78 -26.07
C LEU A 373 4.64 -9.15 -26.86
N PRO A 374 3.70 -8.21 -27.03
CA PRO A 374 2.63 -8.34 -28.00
C PRO A 374 3.18 -8.65 -29.40
N GLU A 375 2.45 -9.43 -30.22
CA GLU A 375 2.90 -9.88 -31.55
C GLU A 375 3.19 -8.72 -32.54
N ASP A 376 2.51 -7.60 -32.37
CA ASP A 376 2.68 -6.39 -33.17
C ASP A 376 3.91 -5.57 -32.75
N MET A 377 4.49 -5.86 -31.60
CA MET A 377 5.61 -5.10 -31.01
C MET A 377 6.94 -5.81 -31.27
N LYS A 378 7.76 -5.26 -32.18
CA LYS A 378 9.05 -5.87 -32.58
C LYS A 378 10.20 -5.62 -31.61
N ARG A 379 10.07 -4.70 -30.66
CA ARG A 379 11.15 -4.29 -29.72
C ARG A 379 10.56 -3.92 -28.39
N ASP A 380 11.29 -4.27 -27.33
CA ASP A 380 10.99 -3.79 -25.98
C ASP A 380 10.92 -2.26 -25.93
N PRO A 381 9.88 -1.69 -25.31
CA PRO A 381 9.80 -0.25 -25.10
C PRO A 381 10.92 0.23 -24.17
N ILE A 382 11.39 -0.62 -23.29
CA ILE A 382 12.50 -0.37 -22.37
C ILE A 382 13.51 -1.50 -22.53
N ARG A 383 14.75 -1.15 -22.81
CA ARG A 383 15.83 -2.13 -23.03
C ARG A 383 16.21 -2.81 -21.71
N ALA A 384 16.24 -4.14 -21.70
CA ALA A 384 16.83 -4.91 -20.61
C ALA A 384 18.33 -4.57 -20.49
N ARG A 385 18.81 -4.53 -19.26
CA ARG A 385 20.23 -4.34 -18.93
C ARG A 385 20.81 -5.67 -18.45
N MET A 386 22.09 -5.89 -18.68
CA MET A 386 22.77 -6.96 -17.99
C MET A 386 22.80 -6.63 -16.50
N ASP A 387 22.18 -7.50 -15.71
CA ASP A 387 22.08 -7.38 -14.27
C ASP A 387 22.91 -8.45 -13.61
N TRP A 388 23.98 -8.01 -12.99
CA TRP A 388 24.95 -8.90 -12.34
C TRP A 388 24.67 -9.09 -10.84
N SER A 389 23.63 -8.45 -10.30
CA SER A 389 23.30 -8.53 -8.87
C SER A 389 22.99 -9.97 -8.43
N GLU A 390 22.37 -10.76 -9.29
CA GLU A 390 22.08 -12.18 -9.04
C GLU A 390 23.33 -13.07 -9.00
N SER A 391 24.40 -12.66 -9.67
CA SER A 391 25.69 -13.36 -9.72
C SER A 391 26.72 -12.79 -8.74
N SER A 392 26.34 -11.75 -7.98
CA SER A 392 27.24 -11.12 -7.02
C SER A 392 27.27 -11.87 -5.68
N ASP A 393 28.36 -11.70 -4.95
CA ASP A 393 28.47 -12.14 -3.56
C ASP A 393 27.70 -11.19 -2.61
N PRO A 394 27.65 -11.47 -1.29
CA PRO A 394 26.99 -10.61 -0.31
C PRO A 394 27.53 -9.18 -0.24
N PHE A 395 28.75 -8.94 -0.76
CA PHE A 395 29.37 -7.62 -0.84
C PHE A 395 29.12 -6.91 -2.18
N GLY A 396 28.31 -7.51 -3.06
CA GLY A 396 28.00 -6.97 -4.39
C GLY A 396 29.11 -7.21 -5.42
N MET A 397 30.08 -8.10 -5.15
CA MET A 397 31.20 -8.36 -6.05
C MET A 397 30.89 -9.52 -7.00
N VAL A 398 31.16 -9.33 -8.26
CA VAL A 398 31.00 -10.29 -9.35
C VAL A 398 32.37 -10.75 -9.80
N ARG A 399 32.57 -12.05 -9.98
CA ARG A 399 33.83 -12.62 -10.44
C ARG A 399 33.92 -12.65 -11.96
N ILE A 400 34.90 -11.97 -12.51
CA ILE A 400 35.22 -11.96 -13.95
C ILE A 400 36.44 -12.86 -14.16
N SER A 401 36.35 -13.76 -15.13
CA SER A 401 37.49 -14.56 -15.63
C SER A 401 38.06 -13.92 -16.87
N ILE A 402 39.33 -13.65 -16.87
CA ILE A 402 40.12 -13.13 -18.00
C ILE A 402 40.95 -14.27 -18.56
N SER A 403 40.89 -14.51 -19.88
CA SER A 403 41.64 -15.59 -20.56
C SER A 403 43.13 -15.22 -20.74
N ALA A 404 43.78 -14.81 -19.64
CA ALA A 404 45.19 -14.46 -19.58
C ALA A 404 45.73 -14.81 -18.19
N GLY A 405 46.82 -15.50 -18.12
CA GLY A 405 47.47 -15.91 -16.88
C GLY A 405 48.75 -15.13 -16.60
N SER A 406 49.59 -15.73 -15.72
CA SER A 406 50.81 -15.14 -15.18
C SER A 406 51.88 -14.77 -16.24
N SER A 407 51.83 -15.38 -17.41
CA SER A 407 52.72 -15.04 -18.55
C SER A 407 52.41 -13.65 -19.17
N ILE A 408 51.15 -13.21 -19.10
CA ILE A 408 50.66 -11.95 -19.67
C ILE A 408 50.42 -10.94 -18.54
N ILE A 409 49.64 -11.32 -17.52
CA ILE A 409 49.31 -10.49 -16.37
C ILE A 409 50.32 -10.78 -15.25
N ARG A 410 51.39 -10.00 -15.21
CA ARG A 410 52.49 -10.20 -14.27
C ARG A 410 52.31 -9.56 -12.91
N SER A 411 51.37 -8.63 -12.78
CA SER A 411 51.13 -7.87 -11.56
C SER A 411 49.64 -7.59 -11.33
N LYS A 412 49.17 -7.91 -10.13
CA LYS A 412 47.83 -7.57 -9.69
C LYS A 412 47.57 -6.04 -9.71
N LEU A 413 48.60 -5.31 -9.24
CA LEU A 413 48.50 -3.84 -9.19
C LEU A 413 48.44 -3.26 -10.60
N HIS A 414 49.26 -3.71 -11.54
CA HIS A 414 49.26 -3.25 -12.92
C HIS A 414 47.91 -3.52 -13.61
N LEU A 415 47.32 -4.71 -13.38
CA LEU A 415 45.98 -4.99 -13.92
C LEU A 415 44.90 -4.10 -13.27
N SER A 416 44.95 -3.90 -11.95
CA SER A 416 44.04 -3.04 -11.23
C SER A 416 44.09 -1.60 -11.74
N ASP A 417 45.32 -1.05 -11.86
CA ASP A 417 45.52 0.33 -12.36
C ASP A 417 45.01 0.48 -13.80
N TRP A 418 45.31 -0.50 -14.67
CA TRP A 418 44.81 -0.50 -16.05
C TRP A 418 43.27 -0.55 -16.10
N ILE A 419 42.62 -1.40 -15.27
CA ILE A 419 41.16 -1.48 -15.19
C ILE A 419 40.59 -0.14 -14.69
N MET A 420 41.12 0.44 -13.62
CA MET A 420 40.67 1.72 -13.07
C MET A 420 40.75 2.84 -14.09
N GLU A 421 41.88 2.95 -14.78
CA GLU A 421 42.14 4.00 -15.76
C GLU A 421 41.23 3.89 -16.98
N ASN A 422 41.08 2.66 -17.52
CA ASN A 422 40.34 2.46 -18.78
C ASN A 422 38.81 2.37 -18.56
N ALA A 423 38.35 1.73 -17.48
CA ALA A 423 36.93 1.65 -17.14
C ALA A 423 36.43 2.84 -16.34
N LYS A 424 37.31 3.77 -15.91
CA LYS A 424 36.98 4.94 -15.07
C LYS A 424 36.20 4.57 -13.83
N ILE A 425 36.67 3.55 -13.11
CA ILE A 425 36.10 3.09 -11.84
C ILE A 425 37.06 3.40 -10.69
N LYS A 426 36.52 3.43 -9.47
CA LYS A 426 37.31 3.64 -8.26
C LYS A 426 37.93 2.32 -7.79
N GLU A 427 39.03 2.38 -7.04
CA GLU A 427 39.71 1.23 -6.44
C GLU A 427 38.75 0.33 -5.63
N LEU A 428 37.85 0.94 -4.86
CA LEU A 428 36.82 0.24 -4.07
C LEU A 428 35.85 -0.64 -4.92
N ALA A 429 35.81 -0.43 -6.23
CA ALA A 429 35.01 -1.28 -7.12
C ALA A 429 35.76 -2.53 -7.58
N ILE A 430 37.04 -2.70 -7.22
CA ILE A 430 37.88 -3.86 -7.52
C ILE A 430 38.15 -4.61 -6.20
N GLY A 431 37.81 -5.87 -6.17
CA GLY A 431 38.08 -6.76 -5.03
C GLY A 431 39.30 -7.59 -5.24
N GLU A 432 39.18 -8.88 -4.93
CA GLU A 432 40.30 -9.81 -5.03
C GLU A 432 40.73 -10.07 -6.47
N ILE A 433 42.02 -10.06 -6.74
CA ILE A 433 42.63 -10.48 -8.01
C ILE A 433 43.43 -11.74 -7.78
N GLN A 434 43.08 -12.83 -8.49
CA GLN A 434 43.77 -14.11 -8.45
C GLN A 434 44.36 -14.41 -9.83
N ILE A 435 45.67 -14.45 -9.95
CA ILE A 435 46.37 -14.77 -11.19
C ILE A 435 46.82 -16.24 -11.14
N SER A 436 46.37 -17.02 -12.10
CA SER A 436 46.80 -18.42 -12.33
C SER A 436 47.62 -18.51 -13.59
N ASP A 437 48.10 -19.72 -13.93
CA ASP A 437 48.96 -19.90 -15.09
C ASP A 437 48.29 -19.53 -16.42
N ASN A 438 46.98 -19.82 -16.56
CA ASN A 438 46.25 -19.63 -17.81
C ASN A 438 45.12 -18.57 -17.74
N ASN A 439 44.60 -18.31 -16.54
CA ASN A 439 43.47 -17.39 -16.34
C ASN A 439 43.73 -16.47 -15.16
N THR A 440 43.10 -15.30 -15.21
CA THR A 440 43.08 -14.38 -14.08
C THR A 440 41.63 -14.12 -13.68
N PHE A 441 41.35 -14.20 -12.40
CA PHE A 441 40.04 -13.85 -11.85
C PHE A 441 40.11 -12.51 -11.14
N VAL A 442 39.13 -11.67 -11.39
CA VAL A 442 39.00 -10.34 -10.78
C VAL A 442 37.58 -10.17 -10.23
N ASP A 443 37.49 -9.87 -8.96
CA ASP A 443 36.20 -9.54 -8.35
C ASP A 443 35.93 -8.04 -8.59
N ILE A 444 34.82 -7.71 -9.26
CA ILE A 444 34.40 -6.35 -9.62
C ILE A 444 33.00 -6.08 -9.06
N HIS A 445 32.81 -4.91 -8.47
CA HIS A 445 31.49 -4.50 -8.01
C HIS A 445 30.45 -4.54 -9.15
N SER A 446 29.30 -5.14 -8.91
CA SER A 446 28.25 -5.44 -9.90
C SER A 446 27.85 -4.23 -10.79
N GLU A 447 27.81 -3.04 -10.20
CA GLU A 447 27.53 -1.80 -10.95
C GLU A 447 28.59 -1.44 -12.02
N SER A 448 29.80 -1.95 -11.85
CA SER A 448 30.94 -1.68 -12.72
C SER A 448 31.30 -2.86 -13.64
N ALA A 449 30.75 -4.04 -13.36
CA ALA A 449 31.17 -5.29 -14.02
C ALA A 449 30.99 -5.24 -15.54
N GLN A 450 29.86 -4.78 -16.03
CA GLN A 450 29.62 -4.67 -17.49
C GLN A 450 30.63 -3.73 -18.17
N ARG A 451 30.90 -2.57 -17.56
CA ARG A 451 31.86 -1.62 -18.09
C ARG A 451 33.27 -2.20 -18.15
N VAL A 452 33.64 -2.94 -17.13
CA VAL A 452 34.95 -3.61 -17.07
C VAL A 452 35.05 -4.69 -18.16
N LEU A 453 34.03 -5.54 -18.33
CA LEU A 453 33.99 -6.53 -19.41
C LEU A 453 34.15 -5.88 -20.79
N GLU A 454 33.34 -4.85 -21.07
CA GLU A 454 33.41 -4.14 -22.36
C GLU A 454 34.79 -3.51 -22.62
N ILE A 455 35.47 -3.01 -21.60
CA ILE A 455 36.78 -2.41 -21.73
C ILE A 455 37.85 -3.48 -21.98
N ILE A 456 37.79 -4.61 -21.26
CA ILE A 456 38.74 -5.71 -21.46
C ILE A 456 38.63 -6.26 -22.89
N GLU A 457 37.44 -6.39 -23.43
CA GLU A 457 37.23 -6.88 -24.80
C GLU A 457 37.61 -5.87 -25.89
N ARG A 458 37.48 -4.58 -25.61
CA ARG A 458 37.72 -3.51 -26.62
C ARG A 458 39.13 -2.98 -26.65
N ARG A 459 39.87 -3.07 -25.55
CA ARG A 459 41.20 -2.47 -25.42
C ARG A 459 42.24 -3.55 -25.22
N GLU A 460 43.45 -3.29 -25.76
CA GLU A 460 44.59 -4.15 -25.58
C GLU A 460 45.22 -3.89 -24.21
N PHE A 461 45.57 -4.96 -23.50
CA PHE A 461 46.38 -4.93 -22.29
C PHE A 461 47.81 -5.31 -22.68
N ASP A 462 48.76 -4.40 -22.52
CA ASP A 462 50.18 -4.56 -22.92
C ASP A 462 50.32 -5.06 -24.36
N GLY A 463 49.49 -4.53 -25.27
CA GLY A 463 49.51 -4.90 -26.69
C GLY A 463 48.87 -6.24 -27.05
N GLN A 464 48.10 -6.84 -26.10
CA GLN A 464 47.37 -8.08 -26.31
C GLN A 464 45.90 -7.92 -26.10
N LYS A 465 45.07 -8.53 -26.96
CA LYS A 465 43.64 -8.63 -26.78
C LYS A 465 43.34 -9.70 -25.75
N LEU A 466 42.52 -9.33 -24.77
CA LEU A 466 42.07 -10.24 -23.73
C LEU A 466 40.59 -10.56 -23.96
N GLU A 467 40.18 -11.77 -23.62
CA GLU A 467 38.79 -12.18 -23.51
C GLU A 467 38.39 -12.26 -22.05
N ALA A 468 37.21 -11.80 -21.74
CA ALA A 468 36.68 -11.81 -20.38
C ALA A 468 35.25 -12.33 -20.33
N ASN A 469 34.96 -13.16 -19.37
CA ASN A 469 33.66 -13.74 -19.14
C ASN A 469 33.31 -13.72 -17.64
N LEU A 470 32.03 -13.82 -17.34
CA LEU A 470 31.61 -14.11 -15.97
C LEU A 470 32.11 -15.50 -15.55
N ALA A 471 32.63 -15.55 -14.35
CA ALA A 471 32.97 -16.85 -13.71
C ALA A 471 31.89 -17.15 -12.67
N THR A 472 31.31 -18.32 -12.73
CA THR A 472 30.56 -18.89 -11.60
C THR A 472 31.56 -19.19 -10.46
N ARG A 473 31.24 -18.74 -9.25
CA ARG A 473 32.00 -19.07 -8.04
C ARG A 473 31.87 -20.54 -7.70
#